data_2152b7d547c152aeb3db1cd8aee43ddc
#
_entry.id   2152b7d547c152aeb3db1cd8aee43ddc
#
_cell.length_a   1.000
_cell.length_b   1.000
_cell.length_c   1.000
_cell.angle_alpha   90.00
_cell.angle_beta   90.00
_cell.angle_gamma   90.00
#
_symmetry.space_group_name_H-M   'P 1'
#
loop_
_entity.id
_entity.type
_entity.pdbx_description
1 polymer ?
#
loop_
_entity_poly.entity_id
_entity_poly.type
_entity_poly.pdbx_seq_one_letter_code
_entity_poly.pdbx_strand_id
1 'polypeptide(L)'
;MLLRFFRINDPYRLLAIFILLVLIGLGFFIDPVATTLSELQSIVLGEALNSNKSLYTEVHTTVPPLAAWFYSWAEWLFGRSLTARHMVAFLLIFLQGAYFTILLINNKAQSESTYLPAFLFGVVCFYSFDMLILSPELLASTLLLLALNNLFKEVEFRVQRDDTLLLLGLYLGLASLFVLSYSVFLPGTVIILAVFTRLSIRKTLLLIFGFSLPHLLLMVAFYFNGNFEFLWSNFYEGTTWFVANPVSLRAMLYLSAIPIGYFLFSLVMVNREARLTKYQSQLLQIMFFWLLIAITEIGIRGKMAPHRVITYAPSLAYFISHYILLVRRKWLAEILLWGFAGGIVTIAYLARYDMINKIDYSKMFFSNVSSAPSNKRILVLDNQWGYFENNKLATGFYDWSVSEPYFRDVDYFQNVVLIDKAFSQDLPEMIIDPHQVMPNVFKRIPGLANRYSKQETTYVIKPAN
;
A
#
# COMPACT_ATOMS: atom_id res chain seq x y z
N MET A 1 25.87 6.06 -22.98
CA MET A 1 24.99 6.86 -23.87
C MET A 1 23.68 7.23 -23.18
N LEU A 2 23.06 6.32 -22.46
CA LEU A 2 21.78 6.54 -21.77
C LEU A 2 21.88 7.59 -20.66
N LEU A 3 22.94 7.55 -19.85
CA LEU A 3 23.17 8.54 -18.80
C LEU A 3 23.28 9.97 -19.36
N ARG A 4 23.99 10.13 -20.49
CA ARG A 4 24.10 11.44 -21.18
C ARG A 4 22.72 11.91 -21.68
N PHE A 5 21.89 10.99 -22.12
CA PHE A 5 20.54 11.28 -22.56
C PHE A 5 19.68 11.81 -21.39
N PHE A 6 19.73 11.19 -20.21
CA PHE A 6 18.94 11.62 -19.05
C PHE A 6 19.47 12.89 -18.36
N ARG A 7 20.73 13.27 -18.60
CA ARG A 7 21.30 14.53 -18.08
C ARG A 7 20.76 15.80 -18.75
N ILE A 8 20.05 15.67 -19.87
CA ILE A 8 19.48 16.81 -20.57
C ILE A 8 18.15 17.15 -19.90
N ASN A 9 17.97 18.40 -19.48
CA ASN A 9 16.71 18.87 -18.88
C ASN A 9 15.67 19.15 -19.98
N ASP A 10 15.04 18.09 -20.46
CA ASP A 10 14.02 18.11 -21.49
C ASP A 10 12.88 17.15 -21.11
N PRO A 11 11.64 17.62 -20.91
CA PRO A 11 10.50 16.79 -20.51
C PRO A 11 10.23 15.59 -21.42
N TYR A 12 10.57 15.65 -22.70
CA TYR A 12 10.43 14.52 -23.63
C TYR A 12 11.25 13.28 -23.21
N ARG A 13 12.21 13.45 -22.29
CA ARG A 13 12.96 12.32 -21.71
C ARG A 13 12.07 11.42 -20.84
N LEU A 14 10.99 11.96 -20.27
CA LEU A 14 10.02 11.16 -19.55
C LEU A 14 9.34 10.11 -20.43
N LEU A 15 9.08 10.43 -21.71
CA LEU A 15 8.55 9.44 -22.66
C LEU A 15 9.52 8.27 -22.89
N ALA A 16 10.82 8.56 -23.00
CA ALA A 16 11.82 7.49 -23.13
C ALA A 16 11.92 6.65 -21.86
N ILE A 17 11.82 7.28 -20.66
CA ILE A 17 11.77 6.56 -19.39
C ILE A 17 10.53 5.66 -19.35
N PHE A 18 9.37 6.17 -19.75
CA PHE A 18 8.14 5.39 -19.83
C PHE A 18 8.34 4.14 -20.71
N ILE A 19 8.87 4.29 -21.92
CA ILE A 19 9.15 3.18 -22.84
C ILE A 19 10.12 2.17 -22.21
N LEU A 20 11.18 2.63 -21.55
CA LEU A 20 12.15 1.74 -20.87
C LEU A 20 11.50 0.98 -19.72
N LEU A 21 10.67 1.64 -18.92
CA LEU A 21 9.95 0.98 -17.83
C LEU A 21 8.91 -0.03 -18.36
N VAL A 22 8.24 0.29 -19.48
CA VAL A 22 7.38 -0.68 -20.18
C VAL A 22 8.17 -1.91 -20.60
N LEU A 23 9.35 -1.72 -21.22
CA LEU A 23 10.22 -2.84 -21.65
C LEU A 23 10.66 -3.70 -20.45
N ILE A 24 11.02 -3.08 -19.33
CA ILE A 24 11.38 -3.77 -18.09
C ILE A 24 10.18 -4.55 -17.51
N GLY A 25 9.00 -3.93 -17.50
CA GLY A 25 7.78 -4.51 -16.97
C GLY A 25 7.10 -5.54 -17.86
N LEU A 26 7.50 -5.66 -19.12
CA LEU A 26 6.82 -6.45 -20.16
C LEU A 26 6.63 -7.93 -19.72
N GLY A 27 7.65 -8.51 -19.11
CA GLY A 27 7.59 -9.89 -18.63
C GLY A 27 6.55 -10.12 -17.53
N PHE A 28 6.25 -9.11 -16.70
CA PHE A 28 5.20 -9.21 -15.68
C PHE A 28 3.79 -9.15 -16.29
N PHE A 29 3.63 -8.55 -17.47
CA PHE A 29 2.35 -8.49 -18.19
C PHE A 29 2.15 -9.66 -19.14
N ILE A 30 3.20 -10.19 -19.78
CA ILE A 30 3.10 -11.34 -20.71
C ILE A 30 2.81 -12.63 -19.94
N ASP A 31 3.46 -12.82 -18.81
CA ASP A 31 3.25 -13.96 -17.92
C ASP A 31 2.80 -13.43 -16.54
N PRO A 32 1.50 -13.10 -16.36
CA PRO A 32 1.02 -12.53 -15.11
C PRO A 32 1.14 -13.55 -13.98
N VAL A 33 1.50 -13.06 -12.78
CA VAL A 33 1.48 -13.87 -11.57
C VAL A 33 0.05 -14.22 -11.19
N ALA A 34 -0.14 -15.38 -10.54
CA ALA A 34 -1.43 -15.73 -9.95
C ALA A 34 -1.92 -14.65 -8.98
N THR A 35 -3.24 -14.53 -8.85
CA THR A 35 -3.85 -13.57 -7.93
C THR A 35 -3.29 -13.70 -6.52
N THR A 36 -2.79 -12.62 -5.97
CA THR A 36 -2.30 -12.60 -4.59
C THR A 36 -3.47 -12.52 -3.61
N LEU A 37 -3.20 -12.93 -2.35
CA LEU A 37 -4.19 -12.82 -1.27
C LEU A 37 -4.68 -11.38 -1.09
N SER A 38 -3.78 -10.39 -1.13
CA SER A 38 -4.14 -8.98 -0.97
C SER A 38 -5.00 -8.44 -2.11
N GLU A 39 -4.75 -8.89 -3.35
CA GLU A 39 -5.59 -8.53 -4.49
C GLU A 39 -6.99 -9.13 -4.38
N LEU A 40 -7.08 -10.42 -4.06
CA LEU A 40 -8.37 -11.07 -3.86
C LEU A 40 -9.18 -10.39 -2.75
N GLN A 41 -8.54 -10.09 -1.62
CA GLN A 41 -9.16 -9.35 -0.53
C GLN A 41 -9.68 -7.98 -1.00
N SER A 42 -8.89 -7.23 -1.77
CA SER A 42 -9.31 -5.91 -2.29
C SER A 42 -10.51 -6.01 -3.23
N ILE A 43 -10.56 -7.05 -4.07
CA ILE A 43 -11.67 -7.31 -5.00
C ILE A 43 -12.94 -7.65 -4.23
N VAL A 44 -12.87 -8.61 -3.30
CA VAL A 44 -14.03 -9.06 -2.52
C VAL A 44 -14.60 -7.93 -1.68
N LEU A 45 -13.75 -7.09 -1.07
CA LEU A 45 -14.20 -5.92 -0.31
C LEU A 45 -14.86 -4.88 -1.24
N GLY A 46 -14.26 -4.62 -2.40
CA GLY A 46 -14.83 -3.72 -3.39
C GLY A 46 -16.21 -4.17 -3.87
N GLU A 47 -16.38 -5.46 -4.18
CA GLU A 47 -17.66 -6.07 -4.57
C GLU A 47 -18.71 -5.93 -3.44
N ALA A 48 -18.31 -6.18 -2.17
CA ALA A 48 -19.20 -6.06 -1.04
C ALA A 48 -19.71 -4.61 -0.87
N LEU A 49 -18.84 -3.62 -0.99
CA LEU A 49 -19.21 -2.20 -0.89
C LEU A 49 -20.06 -1.75 -2.09
N ASN A 50 -19.78 -2.24 -3.30
CA ASN A 50 -20.59 -1.93 -4.50
C ASN A 50 -21.98 -2.58 -4.46
N SER A 51 -22.20 -3.58 -3.60
CA SER A 51 -23.54 -4.12 -3.33
C SER A 51 -24.35 -3.29 -2.33
N ASN A 52 -24.03 -2.01 -2.14
CA ASN A 52 -24.63 -1.04 -1.22
C ASN A 52 -24.53 -1.42 0.25
N LYS A 53 -23.53 -2.19 0.64
CA LYS A 53 -23.26 -2.48 2.05
C LYS A 53 -22.40 -1.36 2.66
N SER A 54 -22.77 -0.93 3.86
CA SER A 54 -22.06 0.12 4.58
C SER A 54 -20.79 -0.40 5.22
N LEU A 55 -19.69 0.37 5.08
CA LEU A 55 -18.40 0.06 5.67
C LEU A 55 -18.50 0.05 7.22
N TYR A 56 -17.90 -0.93 7.86
CA TYR A 56 -17.83 -1.22 9.30
C TYR A 56 -19.14 -1.63 9.96
N THR A 57 -20.30 -1.17 9.49
CA THR A 57 -21.60 -1.50 10.07
C THR A 57 -22.20 -2.77 9.50
N GLU A 58 -22.04 -2.98 8.21
CA GLU A 58 -22.50 -4.17 7.50
C GLU A 58 -21.35 -5.02 7.01
N VAL A 59 -20.26 -4.37 6.55
CA VAL A 59 -19.01 -5.07 6.17
C VAL A 59 -18.03 -4.99 7.34
N HIS A 60 -17.86 -6.11 8.04
CA HIS A 60 -16.97 -6.20 9.21
C HIS A 60 -15.52 -6.37 8.76
N THR A 61 -14.72 -5.32 8.86
CA THR A 61 -13.33 -5.26 8.40
C THR A 61 -12.54 -4.21 9.16
N THR A 62 -11.21 -4.37 9.22
CA THR A 62 -10.27 -3.37 9.77
C THR A 62 -9.58 -2.56 8.67
N VAL A 63 -9.97 -2.73 7.41
CA VAL A 63 -9.37 -2.00 6.28
C VAL A 63 -9.62 -0.50 6.43
N PRO A 64 -8.58 0.35 6.24
CA PRO A 64 -8.73 1.80 6.35
C PRO A 64 -9.78 2.36 5.38
N PRO A 65 -10.53 3.42 5.78
CA PRO A 65 -11.71 3.86 5.04
C PRO A 65 -11.41 4.35 3.63
N LEU A 66 -10.33 5.12 3.42
CA LEU A 66 -9.97 5.56 2.06
C LEU A 66 -9.50 4.39 1.19
N ALA A 67 -8.86 3.38 1.76
CA ALA A 67 -8.51 2.16 1.04
C ALA A 67 -9.75 1.37 0.63
N ALA A 68 -10.73 1.21 1.54
CA ALA A 68 -11.97 0.52 1.28
C ALA A 68 -12.79 1.20 0.16
N TRP A 69 -12.95 2.52 0.23
CA TRP A 69 -13.63 3.30 -0.83
C TRP A 69 -12.87 3.24 -2.17
N PHE A 70 -11.56 3.26 -2.12
CA PHE A 70 -10.76 3.08 -3.33
C PHE A 70 -10.95 1.69 -3.95
N TYR A 71 -11.03 0.62 -3.15
CA TYR A 71 -11.32 -0.72 -3.65
C TYR A 71 -12.70 -0.81 -4.29
N SER A 72 -13.72 -0.17 -3.69
CA SER A 72 -15.05 -0.04 -4.28
C SER A 72 -15.01 0.66 -5.64
N TRP A 73 -14.30 1.78 -5.74
CA TRP A 73 -14.12 2.51 -6.99
C TRP A 73 -13.35 1.71 -8.04
N ALA A 74 -12.27 1.03 -7.65
CA ALA A 74 -11.49 0.20 -8.55
C ALA A 74 -12.28 -1.01 -9.06
N GLU A 75 -13.14 -1.59 -8.20
CA GLU A 75 -14.04 -2.67 -8.60
C GLU A 75 -15.11 -2.19 -9.57
N TRP A 76 -15.69 -1.02 -9.34
CA TRP A 76 -16.66 -0.42 -10.25
C TRP A 76 -16.07 -0.14 -11.64
N LEU A 77 -14.81 0.30 -11.74
CA LEU A 77 -14.15 0.61 -13.01
C LEU A 77 -13.62 -0.63 -13.74
N PHE A 78 -12.98 -1.54 -13.03
CA PHE A 78 -12.16 -2.61 -13.62
C PHE A 78 -12.74 -4.01 -13.36
N GLY A 79 -13.71 -4.14 -12.47
CA GLY A 79 -14.19 -5.43 -12.01
C GLY A 79 -13.04 -6.29 -11.46
N ARG A 80 -13.08 -7.58 -11.72
CA ARG A 80 -12.04 -8.54 -11.34
C ARG A 80 -10.81 -8.54 -12.27
N SER A 81 -10.68 -7.58 -13.21
CA SER A 81 -9.55 -7.54 -14.14
C SER A 81 -8.24 -7.14 -13.47
N LEU A 82 -7.39 -8.11 -13.17
CA LEU A 82 -6.05 -7.87 -12.62
C LEU A 82 -5.17 -7.08 -13.57
N THR A 83 -5.21 -7.40 -14.87
CA THR A 83 -4.40 -6.71 -15.89
C THR A 83 -4.68 -5.21 -15.90
N ALA A 84 -5.95 -4.80 -15.85
CA ALA A 84 -6.31 -3.38 -15.81
C ALA A 84 -5.79 -2.71 -14.51
N ARG A 85 -5.91 -3.38 -13.36
CA ARG A 85 -5.40 -2.90 -12.07
C ARG A 85 -3.88 -2.76 -12.08
N HIS A 86 -3.15 -3.73 -12.64
CA HIS A 86 -1.68 -3.67 -12.78
C HIS A 86 -1.23 -2.56 -13.74
N MET A 87 -1.97 -2.32 -14.85
CA MET A 87 -1.67 -1.20 -15.75
C MET A 87 -1.83 0.15 -15.05
N VAL A 88 -2.86 0.32 -14.23
CA VAL A 88 -3.04 1.55 -13.43
C VAL A 88 -1.94 1.71 -12.40
N ALA A 89 -1.56 0.63 -11.70
CA ALA A 89 -0.45 0.67 -10.76
C ALA A 89 0.88 1.05 -11.44
N PHE A 90 1.17 0.46 -12.61
CA PHE A 90 2.33 0.81 -13.42
C PHE A 90 2.33 2.31 -13.82
N LEU A 91 1.19 2.81 -14.29
CA LEU A 91 1.05 4.22 -14.65
C LEU A 91 1.26 5.14 -13.43
N LEU A 92 0.73 4.78 -12.26
CA LEU A 92 0.94 5.52 -11.02
C LEU A 92 2.42 5.54 -10.61
N ILE A 93 3.12 4.40 -10.69
CA ILE A 93 4.57 4.33 -10.41
C ILE A 93 5.35 5.28 -11.35
N PHE A 94 5.03 5.26 -12.65
CA PHE A 94 5.66 6.17 -13.61
C PHE A 94 5.37 7.64 -13.27
N LEU A 95 4.11 7.99 -12.99
CA LEU A 95 3.72 9.35 -12.63
C LEU A 95 4.37 9.82 -11.31
N GLN A 96 4.50 8.93 -10.33
CA GLN A 96 5.22 9.23 -9.08
C GLN A 96 6.72 9.50 -9.34
N GLY A 97 7.37 8.67 -10.16
CA GLY A 97 8.78 8.88 -10.54
C GLY A 97 9.00 10.18 -11.32
N ALA A 98 8.09 10.50 -12.26
CA ALA A 98 8.09 11.75 -13.01
C ALA A 98 7.88 12.96 -12.07
N TYR A 99 6.87 12.90 -11.21
CA TYR A 99 6.59 13.95 -10.22
C TYR A 99 7.78 14.15 -9.28
N PHE A 100 8.36 13.06 -8.76
CA PHE A 100 9.52 13.13 -7.87
C PHE A 100 10.70 13.84 -8.54
N THR A 101 10.97 13.54 -9.78
CA THR A 101 12.04 14.22 -10.52
C THR A 101 11.74 15.71 -10.72
N ILE A 102 10.52 16.07 -11.11
CA ILE A 102 10.10 17.47 -11.25
C ILE A 102 10.23 18.19 -9.89
N LEU A 103 9.86 17.55 -8.79
CA LEU A 103 10.04 18.04 -7.43
C LEU A 103 11.53 18.37 -7.16
N LEU A 104 12.44 17.44 -7.50
CA LEU A 104 13.89 17.64 -7.32
C LEU A 104 14.43 18.79 -8.17
N ILE A 105 13.98 18.90 -9.43
CA ILE A 105 14.39 19.97 -10.34
C ILE A 105 13.89 21.33 -9.82
N ASN A 106 12.60 21.44 -9.47
CA ASN A 106 11.99 22.67 -9.02
C ASN A 106 12.61 23.20 -7.71
N ASN A 107 12.94 22.29 -6.80
CA ASN A 107 13.60 22.63 -5.53
C ASN A 107 15.13 22.69 -5.66
N LYS A 108 15.71 22.57 -6.87
CA LYS A 108 17.17 22.58 -7.10
C LYS A 108 17.92 21.63 -6.16
N ALA A 109 17.32 20.47 -5.89
CA ALA A 109 17.80 19.52 -4.90
C ALA A 109 19.08 18.81 -5.33
N GLN A 110 19.40 18.82 -6.63
CA GLN A 110 20.61 18.26 -7.22
C GLN A 110 21.44 19.34 -7.90
N SER A 111 22.73 19.07 -8.10
CA SER A 111 23.66 19.98 -8.79
C SER A 111 23.34 20.14 -10.27
N GLU A 112 22.74 19.13 -10.88
CA GLU A 112 22.31 19.11 -12.28
C GLU A 112 20.81 18.82 -12.37
N SER A 113 20.08 19.54 -13.23
CA SER A 113 18.70 19.21 -13.56
C SER A 113 18.67 18.02 -14.52
N THR A 114 18.22 16.87 -14.03
CA THR A 114 18.28 15.58 -14.74
C THR A 114 17.02 14.75 -14.50
N TYR A 115 16.64 13.93 -15.46
CA TYR A 115 15.54 12.97 -15.35
C TYR A 115 15.96 11.58 -14.84
N LEU A 116 17.24 11.42 -14.49
CA LEU A 116 17.78 10.17 -13.95
C LEU A 116 17.00 9.65 -12.69
N PRO A 117 16.58 10.53 -11.74
CA PRO A 117 15.81 10.05 -10.59
C PRO A 117 14.48 9.37 -10.96
N ALA A 118 13.79 9.81 -12.04
CA ALA A 118 12.55 9.18 -12.50
C ALA A 118 12.79 7.73 -12.95
N PHE A 119 13.86 7.51 -13.71
CA PHE A 119 14.24 6.17 -14.14
C PHE A 119 14.60 5.28 -12.94
N LEU A 120 15.43 5.77 -12.03
CA LEU A 120 15.83 5.01 -10.84
C LEU A 120 14.66 4.71 -9.91
N PHE A 121 13.74 5.66 -9.72
CA PHE A 121 12.51 5.46 -8.97
C PHE A 121 11.69 4.31 -9.56
N GLY A 122 11.43 4.35 -10.87
CA GLY A 122 10.70 3.29 -11.55
C GLY A 122 11.40 1.93 -11.44
N VAL A 123 12.74 1.90 -11.65
CA VAL A 123 13.52 0.65 -11.52
C VAL A 123 13.46 0.08 -10.11
N VAL A 124 13.56 0.91 -9.07
CA VAL A 124 13.40 0.45 -7.68
C VAL A 124 12.02 -0.20 -7.47
N CYS A 125 10.98 0.32 -8.10
CA CYS A 125 9.64 -0.27 -8.01
C CYS A 125 9.49 -1.60 -8.77
N PHE A 126 10.46 -2.04 -9.55
CA PHE A 126 10.47 -3.37 -10.20
C PHE A 126 11.26 -4.44 -9.43
N TYR A 127 11.65 -4.18 -8.20
CA TYR A 127 12.43 -5.15 -7.42
C TYR A 127 11.63 -6.39 -6.97
N SER A 128 10.30 -6.36 -7.05
CA SER A 128 9.40 -7.48 -6.82
C SER A 128 8.13 -7.35 -7.67
N PHE A 129 7.51 -8.49 -7.99
CA PHE A 129 6.29 -8.52 -8.82
C PHE A 129 5.10 -7.82 -8.17
N ASP A 130 5.01 -7.85 -6.85
CA ASP A 130 3.90 -7.28 -6.09
C ASP A 130 3.90 -5.74 -6.02
N MET A 131 4.94 -5.09 -6.51
CA MET A 131 4.96 -3.64 -6.69
C MET A 131 3.96 -3.15 -7.75
N LEU A 132 3.53 -4.02 -8.67
CA LEU A 132 2.48 -3.71 -9.65
C LEU A 132 1.06 -3.92 -9.11
N ILE A 133 0.91 -4.32 -7.85
CA ILE A 133 -0.40 -4.41 -7.20
C ILE A 133 -0.92 -2.99 -6.91
N LEU A 134 -2.18 -2.75 -7.26
CA LEU A 134 -2.87 -1.50 -6.97
C LEU A 134 -3.23 -1.44 -5.47
N SER A 135 -2.23 -1.15 -4.65
CA SER A 135 -2.31 -1.19 -3.18
C SER A 135 -2.61 0.18 -2.56
N PRO A 136 -3.13 0.25 -1.33
CA PRO A 136 -3.30 1.49 -0.57
C PRO A 136 -1.96 2.20 -0.35
N GLU A 137 -0.88 1.44 -0.16
CA GLU A 137 0.48 1.95 0.00
C GLU A 137 0.95 2.74 -1.24
N LEU A 138 0.63 2.24 -2.44
CA LEU A 138 0.94 2.92 -3.70
C LEU A 138 0.21 4.26 -3.82
N LEU A 139 -1.06 4.33 -3.40
CA LEU A 139 -1.82 5.57 -3.40
C LEU A 139 -1.33 6.55 -2.34
N ALA A 140 -1.15 6.06 -1.12
CA ALA A 140 -0.65 6.85 -0.01
C ALA A 140 0.75 7.41 -0.28
N SER A 141 1.62 6.68 -1.00
CA SER A 141 2.95 7.16 -1.38
C SER A 141 2.90 8.39 -2.28
N THR A 142 1.85 8.53 -3.12
CA THR A 142 1.63 9.76 -3.89
C THR A 142 1.42 10.97 -2.96
N LEU A 143 0.60 10.80 -1.91
CA LEU A 143 0.38 11.84 -0.91
C LEU A 143 1.65 12.15 -0.11
N LEU A 144 2.46 11.13 0.20
CA LEU A 144 3.76 11.32 0.84
C LEU A 144 4.73 12.12 -0.05
N LEU A 145 4.72 11.92 -1.38
CA LEU A 145 5.51 12.73 -2.30
C LEU A 145 5.06 14.19 -2.35
N LEU A 146 3.74 14.44 -2.28
CA LEU A 146 3.19 15.80 -2.15
C LEU A 146 3.59 16.44 -0.82
N ALA A 147 3.56 15.68 0.27
CA ALA A 147 4.05 16.11 1.58
C ALA A 147 5.54 16.44 1.54
N LEU A 148 6.38 15.59 0.92
CA LEU A 148 7.81 15.80 0.76
C LEU A 148 8.13 17.09 -0.02
N ASN A 149 7.36 17.41 -1.05
CA ASN A 149 7.51 18.65 -1.79
C ASN A 149 7.26 19.89 -0.90
N ASN A 150 6.22 19.84 -0.07
CA ASN A 150 5.94 20.93 0.88
C ASN A 150 6.99 21.02 1.97
N LEU A 151 7.53 19.88 2.42
CA LEU A 151 8.65 19.86 3.37
C LEU A 151 9.90 20.52 2.79
N PHE A 152 10.25 20.26 1.53
CA PHE A 152 11.38 20.92 0.85
C PHE A 152 11.17 22.43 0.75
N LYS A 153 9.97 22.88 0.39
CA LYS A 153 9.63 24.33 0.31
C LYS A 153 9.74 25.02 1.66
N GLU A 154 9.34 24.38 2.76
CA GLU A 154 9.43 24.96 4.10
C GLU A 154 10.89 25.13 4.57
N VAL A 155 11.78 24.23 4.13
CA VAL A 155 13.21 24.33 4.43
C VAL A 155 13.93 25.36 3.54
N GLU A 156 13.36 25.66 2.35
CA GLU A 156 13.87 26.74 1.53
C GLU A 156 13.55 28.10 2.18
N PHE A 157 14.51 28.72 2.81
CA PHE A 157 14.42 29.95 3.63
C PHE A 157 13.68 31.15 3.02
N ARG A 158 13.25 31.09 1.76
CA ARG A 158 12.76 32.25 1.01
C ARG A 158 11.28 32.56 1.20
N VAL A 159 10.46 31.57 1.57
CA VAL A 159 9.01 31.78 1.68
C VAL A 159 8.44 30.94 2.83
N GLN A 160 8.33 31.54 4.01
CA GLN A 160 7.57 30.93 5.12
C GLN A 160 6.07 31.18 4.86
N ARG A 161 5.35 30.17 4.39
CA ARG A 161 3.91 30.22 4.18
C ARG A 161 3.22 29.25 5.12
N ASP A 162 2.29 29.75 5.90
CA ASP A 162 1.49 28.93 6.82
C ASP A 162 0.67 27.87 6.05
N ASP A 163 0.26 28.15 4.81
CA ASP A 163 -0.45 27.23 3.91
C ASP A 163 0.40 25.99 3.55
N THR A 164 1.71 26.15 3.39
CA THR A 164 2.62 25.03 3.09
C THR A 164 2.63 23.98 4.21
N LEU A 165 2.66 24.44 5.48
CA LEU A 165 2.62 23.56 6.64
C LEU A 165 1.26 22.89 6.83
N LEU A 166 0.19 23.63 6.61
CA LEU A 166 -1.16 23.09 6.66
C LEU A 166 -1.34 21.97 5.61
N LEU A 167 -0.92 22.24 4.36
CA LEU A 167 -1.00 21.25 3.28
C LEU A 167 -0.07 20.06 3.53
N LEU A 168 1.13 20.27 4.12
CA LEU A 168 2.02 19.19 4.53
C LEU A 168 1.30 18.26 5.52
N GLY A 169 0.68 18.82 6.58
CA GLY A 169 -0.12 18.04 7.52
C GLY A 169 -1.29 17.34 6.85
N LEU A 170 -2.03 18.03 6.00
CA LEU A 170 -3.18 17.48 5.26
C LEU A 170 -2.81 16.25 4.43
N TYR A 171 -1.70 16.31 3.68
CA TYR A 171 -1.24 15.16 2.89
C TYR A 171 -0.82 13.98 3.77
N LEU A 172 -0.16 14.22 4.90
CA LEU A 172 0.17 13.16 5.86
C LEU A 172 -1.08 12.56 6.50
N GLY A 173 -2.08 13.39 6.85
CA GLY A 173 -3.36 12.95 7.38
C GLY A 173 -4.16 12.10 6.37
N LEU A 174 -4.23 12.53 5.11
CA LEU A 174 -4.86 11.74 4.05
C LEU A 174 -4.11 10.43 3.80
N ALA A 175 -2.79 10.44 3.80
CA ALA A 175 -1.98 9.22 3.64
C ALA A 175 -2.25 8.21 4.76
N SER A 176 -2.43 8.67 6.00
CA SER A 176 -2.75 7.81 7.15
C SER A 176 -4.17 7.23 7.12
N LEU A 177 -5.11 7.84 6.39
CA LEU A 177 -6.44 7.26 6.14
C LEU A 177 -6.40 6.14 5.07
N PHE A 178 -5.36 6.05 4.25
CA PHE A 178 -5.09 4.88 3.41
C PHE A 178 -4.33 3.80 4.17
N VAL A 179 -3.34 4.20 4.99
CA VAL A 179 -2.44 3.31 5.72
C VAL A 179 -2.16 3.94 7.08
N LEU A 180 -2.86 3.50 8.12
CA LEU A 180 -2.80 4.15 9.45
C LEU A 180 -1.38 4.28 10.00
N SER A 181 -0.48 3.32 9.71
CA SER A 181 0.92 3.38 10.15
C SER A 181 1.70 4.56 9.55
N TYR A 182 1.24 5.16 8.46
CA TYR A 182 1.85 6.38 7.91
C TYR A 182 1.68 7.61 8.80
N SER A 183 0.87 7.52 9.88
CA SER A 183 0.85 8.53 10.95
C SER A 183 2.23 8.76 11.57
N VAL A 184 3.15 7.79 11.49
CA VAL A 184 4.56 7.92 11.94
C VAL A 184 5.30 9.02 11.18
N PHE A 185 4.89 9.35 9.96
CA PHE A 185 5.49 10.47 9.22
C PHE A 185 5.21 11.84 9.86
N LEU A 186 4.15 12.00 10.65
CA LEU A 186 3.87 13.25 11.35
C LEU A 186 4.95 13.57 12.40
N PRO A 187 5.21 12.75 13.43
CA PRO A 187 6.29 13.03 14.39
C PRO A 187 7.66 13.08 13.73
N GLY A 188 7.91 12.24 12.72
CA GLY A 188 9.14 12.29 11.93
C GLY A 188 9.33 13.64 11.22
N THR A 189 8.28 14.19 10.62
CA THR A 189 8.31 15.51 9.98
C THR A 189 8.50 16.64 11.01
N VAL A 190 7.89 16.55 12.19
CA VAL A 190 8.14 17.51 13.29
C VAL A 190 9.62 17.53 13.67
N ILE A 191 10.25 16.35 13.80
CA ILE A 191 11.68 16.24 14.09
C ILE A 191 12.52 16.89 12.98
N ILE A 192 12.23 16.60 11.71
CA ILE A 192 12.93 17.21 10.56
C ILE A 192 12.81 18.75 10.62
N LEU A 193 11.59 19.26 10.80
CA LEU A 193 11.37 20.71 10.87
C LEU A 193 12.08 21.35 12.08
N ALA A 194 12.11 20.69 13.22
CA ALA A 194 12.83 21.17 14.41
C ALA A 194 14.35 21.27 14.17
N VAL A 195 14.92 20.32 13.42
CA VAL A 195 16.37 20.28 13.13
C VAL A 195 16.75 21.31 12.06
N PHE A 196 15.95 21.45 11.00
CA PHE A 196 16.34 22.21 9.80
C PHE A 196 15.69 23.60 9.70
N THR A 197 14.66 23.87 10.50
CA THR A 197 13.93 25.16 10.48
C THR A 197 13.84 25.77 11.87
N ARG A 198 13.44 27.03 11.96
CA ARG A 198 13.04 27.65 13.24
C ARG A 198 11.59 27.25 13.53
N LEU A 199 11.39 26.04 14.03
CA LEU A 199 10.08 25.53 14.36
C LEU A 199 9.49 26.33 15.56
N SER A 200 8.35 26.98 15.36
CA SER A 200 7.57 27.63 16.43
C SER A 200 6.38 26.77 16.82
N ILE A 201 5.83 26.99 18.02
CA ILE A 201 4.62 26.30 18.49
C ILE A 201 3.47 26.50 17.47
N ARG A 202 3.30 27.71 16.92
CA ARG A 202 2.29 28.01 15.91
C ARG A 202 2.44 27.10 14.66
N LYS A 203 3.66 26.93 14.15
CA LYS A 203 3.96 26.07 13.00
C LYS A 203 3.66 24.61 13.28
N THR A 204 4.03 24.12 14.47
CA THR A 204 3.71 22.76 14.92
C THR A 204 2.21 22.54 15.01
N LEU A 205 1.47 23.50 15.59
CA LEU A 205 0.00 23.40 15.68
C LEU A 205 -0.67 23.41 14.30
N LEU A 206 -0.18 24.21 13.34
CA LEU A 206 -0.68 24.21 11.95
C LEU A 206 -0.47 22.86 11.27
N LEU A 207 0.69 22.25 11.45
CA LEU A 207 0.98 20.92 10.91
C LEU A 207 0.07 19.85 11.52
N ILE A 208 -0.08 19.85 12.86
CA ILE A 208 -0.96 18.92 13.57
C ILE A 208 -2.42 19.13 13.17
N PHE A 209 -2.87 20.39 13.05
CA PHE A 209 -4.22 20.70 12.61
C PHE A 209 -4.47 20.22 11.19
N GLY A 210 -3.54 20.46 10.26
CA GLY A 210 -3.63 19.95 8.90
C GLY A 210 -3.74 18.43 8.85
N PHE A 211 -2.93 17.70 9.68
CA PHE A 211 -3.00 16.25 9.80
C PHE A 211 -4.34 15.77 10.38
N SER A 212 -4.83 16.43 11.41
CA SER A 212 -6.06 16.02 12.10
C SER A 212 -7.32 16.29 11.28
N LEU A 213 -7.29 17.26 10.35
CA LEU A 213 -8.46 17.71 9.60
C LEU A 213 -9.16 16.57 8.81
N PRO A 214 -8.48 15.72 8.03
CA PRO A 214 -9.14 14.58 7.35
C PRO A 214 -9.74 13.57 8.34
N HIS A 215 -9.06 13.31 9.45
CA HIS A 215 -9.57 12.41 10.49
C HIS A 215 -10.82 12.98 11.17
N LEU A 216 -10.81 14.27 11.50
CA LEU A 216 -11.96 14.95 12.10
C LEU A 216 -13.16 14.96 11.14
N LEU A 217 -12.95 15.25 9.85
CA LEU A 217 -14.01 15.20 8.85
C LEU A 217 -14.61 13.78 8.74
N LEU A 218 -13.77 12.76 8.75
CA LEU A 218 -14.20 11.37 8.74
C LEU A 218 -15.03 11.04 10.00
N MET A 219 -14.54 11.40 11.20
CA MET A 219 -15.23 11.16 12.46
C MET A 219 -16.59 11.86 12.50
N VAL A 220 -16.65 13.10 12.04
CA VAL A 220 -17.91 13.89 11.94
C VAL A 220 -18.90 13.20 11.00
N ALA A 221 -18.45 12.74 9.83
CA ALA A 221 -19.31 12.05 8.87
C ALA A 221 -19.91 10.76 9.47
N PHE A 222 -19.09 9.96 10.15
CA PHE A 222 -19.57 8.74 10.81
C PHE A 222 -20.46 9.04 12.03
N TYR A 223 -20.18 10.12 12.76
CA TYR A 223 -21.01 10.55 13.89
C TYR A 223 -22.44 10.94 13.45
N PHE A 224 -22.57 11.75 12.40
CA PHE A 224 -23.89 12.12 11.89
C PHE A 224 -24.68 10.94 11.31
N ASN A 225 -24.01 9.90 10.84
CA ASN A 225 -24.65 8.66 10.40
C ASN A 225 -24.94 7.67 11.57
N GLY A 226 -24.62 8.03 12.82
CA GLY A 226 -24.81 7.14 13.98
C GLY A 226 -23.84 5.97 14.06
N ASN A 227 -22.75 6.00 13.29
CA ASN A 227 -21.83 4.86 13.10
C ASN A 227 -20.42 5.12 13.66
N PHE A 228 -20.28 6.12 14.54
CA PHE A 228 -18.98 6.53 15.09
C PHE A 228 -18.27 5.40 15.85
N GLU A 229 -19.01 4.63 16.65
CA GLU A 229 -18.46 3.51 17.44
C GLU A 229 -17.84 2.43 16.53
N PHE A 230 -18.49 2.13 15.41
CA PHE A 230 -17.99 1.17 14.44
C PHE A 230 -16.70 1.67 13.74
N LEU A 231 -16.61 2.96 13.44
CA LEU A 231 -15.38 3.55 12.92
C LEU A 231 -14.25 3.44 13.95
N TRP A 232 -14.54 3.78 15.21
CA TRP A 232 -13.54 3.77 16.28
C TRP A 232 -13.01 2.38 16.54
N SER A 233 -13.90 1.41 16.76
CA SER A 233 -13.53 0.03 17.08
C SER A 233 -12.86 -0.71 15.92
N ASN A 234 -13.28 -0.51 14.67
CA ASN A 234 -12.73 -1.25 13.53
C ASN A 234 -11.50 -0.60 12.93
N PHE A 235 -11.45 0.72 12.82
CA PHE A 235 -10.32 1.41 12.19
C PHE A 235 -9.23 1.80 13.18
N TYR A 236 -9.56 2.51 14.27
CA TYR A 236 -8.54 3.03 15.19
C TYR A 236 -8.06 1.98 16.19
N GLU A 237 -8.95 1.19 16.78
CA GLU A 237 -8.60 0.13 17.71
C GLU A 237 -8.33 -1.21 17.02
N GLY A 238 -9.11 -1.55 16.00
CA GLY A 238 -9.04 -2.82 15.29
C GLY A 238 -7.81 -2.96 14.40
N THR A 239 -7.11 -1.86 14.09
CA THR A 239 -5.86 -1.94 13.31
C THR A 239 -4.77 -2.63 14.12
N THR A 240 -4.48 -3.88 13.76
CA THR A 240 -3.41 -4.64 14.39
C THR A 240 -2.04 -4.13 13.94
N TRP A 241 -1.19 -3.73 14.89
CA TRP A 241 0.16 -3.21 14.61
C TRP A 241 1.16 -4.32 14.28
N PHE A 242 0.95 -5.53 14.82
CA PHE A 242 1.84 -6.67 14.61
C PHE A 242 1.10 -7.80 13.91
N VAL A 243 1.27 -7.90 12.60
CA VAL A 243 0.69 -8.97 11.77
C VAL A 243 1.81 -9.90 11.28
N ALA A 244 1.49 -11.19 11.11
CA ALA A 244 2.45 -12.15 10.57
C ALA A 244 3.00 -11.71 9.19
N ASN A 245 4.31 -11.79 9.02
CA ASN A 245 4.98 -11.39 7.81
C ASN A 245 4.69 -12.36 6.67
N PRO A 246 4.16 -11.91 5.51
CA PRO A 246 4.02 -12.76 4.33
C PRO A 246 5.38 -13.18 3.75
N VAL A 247 6.41 -12.33 3.91
CA VAL A 247 7.77 -12.61 3.44
C VAL A 247 8.73 -12.46 4.61
N SER A 248 9.73 -13.33 4.71
CA SER A 248 10.71 -13.27 5.79
C SER A 248 11.64 -12.05 5.66
N LEU A 249 12.14 -11.53 6.79
CA LEU A 249 13.14 -10.44 6.79
C LEU A 249 14.37 -10.81 5.94
N ARG A 250 14.81 -12.06 5.99
CA ARG A 250 15.94 -12.53 5.18
C ARG A 250 15.66 -12.43 3.69
N ALA A 251 14.47 -12.82 3.24
CA ALA A 251 14.06 -12.72 1.84
C ALA A 251 14.00 -11.24 1.39
N MET A 252 13.47 -10.34 2.24
CA MET A 252 13.48 -8.90 1.98
C MET A 252 14.89 -8.33 1.84
N LEU A 253 15.83 -8.77 2.67
CA LEU A 253 17.24 -8.36 2.56
C LEU A 253 17.88 -8.87 1.26
N TYR A 254 17.59 -10.10 0.82
CA TYR A 254 18.07 -10.61 -0.48
C TYR A 254 17.52 -9.80 -1.65
N LEU A 255 16.22 -9.54 -1.67
CA LEU A 255 15.59 -8.69 -2.69
C LEU A 255 16.19 -7.29 -2.74
N SER A 256 16.46 -6.71 -1.56
CA SER A 256 16.95 -5.35 -1.42
C SER A 256 18.48 -5.24 -1.45
N ALA A 257 19.21 -6.34 -1.66
CA ALA A 257 20.68 -6.36 -1.56
C ALA A 257 21.34 -5.35 -2.52
N ILE A 258 20.86 -5.25 -3.76
CA ILE A 258 21.39 -4.29 -4.75
C ILE A 258 21.03 -2.85 -4.37
N PRO A 259 19.75 -2.48 -4.13
CA PRO A 259 19.41 -1.13 -3.66
C PRO A 259 20.18 -0.71 -2.40
N ILE A 260 20.31 -1.59 -1.40
CA ILE A 260 21.05 -1.32 -0.17
C ILE A 260 22.54 -1.10 -0.47
N GLY A 261 23.17 -1.96 -1.28
CA GLY A 261 24.57 -1.84 -1.66
C GLY A 261 24.86 -0.50 -2.34
N TYR A 262 24.07 -0.13 -3.35
CA TYR A 262 24.21 1.14 -4.04
C TYR A 262 23.93 2.34 -3.11
N PHE A 263 22.97 2.23 -2.22
CA PHE A 263 22.69 3.27 -1.23
C PHE A 263 23.89 3.50 -0.29
N LEU A 264 24.48 2.43 0.24
CA LEU A 264 25.66 2.55 1.12
C LEU A 264 26.86 3.16 0.39
N PHE A 265 27.13 2.72 -0.85
CA PHE A 265 28.17 3.35 -1.68
C PHE A 265 27.87 4.82 -1.96
N SER A 266 26.62 5.15 -2.22
CA SER A 266 26.15 6.52 -2.43
C SER A 266 26.42 7.40 -1.21
N LEU A 267 26.11 6.94 0.00
CA LEU A 267 26.39 7.69 1.23
C LEU A 267 27.87 8.03 1.38
N VAL A 268 28.76 7.06 1.12
CA VAL A 268 30.22 7.29 1.21
C VAL A 268 30.68 8.28 0.15
N MET A 269 30.26 8.10 -1.11
CA MET A 269 30.73 8.92 -2.22
C MET A 269 30.20 10.35 -2.15
N VAL A 270 28.91 10.52 -1.80
CA VAL A 270 28.33 11.86 -1.67
C VAL A 270 29.00 12.65 -0.54
N ASN A 271 29.29 12.01 0.61
CA ASN A 271 29.99 12.69 1.70
C ASN A 271 31.45 13.08 1.35
N ARG A 272 32.12 12.31 0.50
CA ARG A 272 33.53 12.56 0.15
C ARG A 272 33.74 13.50 -1.03
N GLU A 273 32.89 13.41 -2.06
CA GLU A 273 33.18 14.05 -3.36
C GLU A 273 32.13 15.10 -3.75
N ALA A 274 30.93 15.12 -3.15
CA ALA A 274 29.90 16.06 -3.54
C ALA A 274 30.20 17.48 -3.04
N ARG A 275 30.21 18.43 -3.98
CA ARG A 275 30.24 19.86 -3.65
C ARG A 275 28.81 20.38 -3.62
N LEU A 276 28.16 20.25 -2.47
CA LEU A 276 26.77 20.65 -2.25
C LEU A 276 26.70 22.07 -1.69
N THR A 277 25.71 22.83 -2.11
CA THR A 277 25.32 24.06 -1.43
C THR A 277 24.75 23.73 -0.04
N LYS A 278 24.70 24.71 0.87
CA LYS A 278 24.12 24.51 2.20
C LYS A 278 22.69 23.93 2.11
N TYR A 279 21.88 24.47 1.21
CA TYR A 279 20.51 24.00 1.01
C TYR A 279 20.47 22.56 0.47
N GLN A 280 21.28 22.21 -0.53
CA GLN A 280 21.35 20.83 -1.03
C GLN A 280 21.81 19.84 0.01
N SER A 281 22.76 20.25 0.90
CA SER A 281 23.17 19.42 2.02
C SER A 281 22.04 19.20 3.03
N GLN A 282 21.20 20.20 3.29
CA GLN A 282 20.01 20.05 4.13
C GLN A 282 19.00 19.09 3.50
N LEU A 283 18.71 19.22 2.19
CA LEU A 283 17.81 18.32 1.49
C LEU A 283 18.31 16.86 1.49
N LEU A 284 19.62 16.66 1.35
CA LEU A 284 20.24 15.34 1.45
C LEU A 284 20.01 14.71 2.84
N GLN A 285 20.19 15.50 3.91
CA GLN A 285 19.91 15.04 5.26
C GLN A 285 18.42 14.76 5.47
N ILE A 286 17.52 15.59 4.93
CA ILE A 286 16.07 15.37 4.99
C ILE A 286 15.70 14.05 4.30
N MET A 287 16.26 13.77 3.12
CA MET A 287 16.02 12.50 2.43
C MET A 287 16.54 11.29 3.19
N PHE A 288 17.63 11.47 3.96
CA PHE A 288 18.13 10.43 4.87
C PHE A 288 17.17 10.22 6.05
N PHE A 289 16.71 11.30 6.72
CA PHE A 289 15.70 11.19 7.78
C PHE A 289 14.38 10.61 7.27
N TRP A 290 13.96 10.99 6.06
CA TRP A 290 12.76 10.43 5.42
C TRP A 290 12.86 8.91 5.25
N LEU A 291 14.03 8.42 4.83
CA LEU A 291 14.29 6.98 4.75
C LEU A 291 14.23 6.31 6.13
N LEU A 292 14.78 6.94 7.17
CA LEU A 292 14.72 6.40 8.54
C LEU A 292 13.26 6.31 9.04
N ILE A 293 12.44 7.34 8.76
CA ILE A 293 11.01 7.33 9.12
C ILE A 293 10.30 6.17 8.39
N ALA A 294 10.57 5.99 7.10
CA ALA A 294 9.99 4.90 6.33
C ALA A 294 10.41 3.51 6.84
N ILE A 295 11.67 3.34 7.24
CA ILE A 295 12.16 2.10 7.89
C ILE A 295 11.44 1.86 9.23
N THR A 296 11.29 2.91 10.04
CA THR A 296 10.59 2.85 11.31
C THR A 296 9.13 2.45 11.14
N GLU A 297 8.46 2.98 10.14
CA GLU A 297 7.06 2.64 9.80
C GLU A 297 6.89 1.14 9.55
N ILE A 298 7.73 0.54 8.69
CA ILE A 298 7.66 -0.91 8.41
C ILE A 298 7.99 -1.72 9.67
N GLY A 299 8.95 -1.27 10.48
CA GLY A 299 9.31 -1.93 11.73
C GLY A 299 8.17 -1.95 12.75
N ILE A 300 7.43 -0.85 12.90
CA ILE A 300 6.31 -0.75 13.83
C ILE A 300 5.15 -1.65 13.41
N ARG A 301 4.80 -1.67 12.13
CA ARG A 301 3.68 -2.46 11.65
C ARG A 301 3.95 -3.97 11.58
N GLY A 302 5.23 -4.35 11.50
CA GLY A 302 5.65 -5.77 11.48
C GLY A 302 5.27 -6.55 10.22
N LYS A 303 4.41 -6.06 9.34
CA LYS A 303 3.98 -6.75 8.12
C LYS A 303 4.95 -6.44 6.97
N MET A 304 5.94 -7.30 6.78
CA MET A 304 6.92 -7.16 5.70
C MET A 304 6.36 -7.74 4.39
N ALA A 305 5.89 -6.86 3.51
CA ALA A 305 5.52 -7.19 2.14
C ALA A 305 6.38 -6.33 1.18
N PRO A 306 6.86 -6.89 0.05
CA PRO A 306 7.75 -6.14 -0.83
C PRO A 306 7.15 -4.83 -1.35
N HIS A 307 5.87 -4.78 -1.74
CA HIS A 307 5.22 -3.57 -2.25
C HIS A 307 5.28 -2.35 -1.28
N ARG A 308 5.50 -2.57 0.02
CA ARG A 308 5.63 -1.49 1.01
C ARG A 308 6.92 -0.68 0.89
N VAL A 309 7.93 -1.25 0.25
CA VAL A 309 9.20 -0.56 -0.01
C VAL A 309 9.02 0.67 -0.92
N ILE A 310 7.83 0.88 -1.50
CA ILE A 310 7.50 2.08 -2.28
C ILE A 310 7.82 3.38 -1.52
N THR A 311 7.69 3.39 -0.19
CA THR A 311 8.04 4.54 0.66
C THR A 311 9.54 4.85 0.68
N TYR A 312 10.40 3.88 0.33
CA TYR A 312 11.86 4.06 0.26
C TYR A 312 12.31 4.54 -1.12
N ALA A 313 11.50 4.31 -2.15
CA ALA A 313 11.86 4.60 -3.54
C ALA A 313 12.34 6.05 -3.75
N PRO A 314 11.70 7.10 -3.18
CA PRO A 314 12.20 8.47 -3.32
C PRO A 314 13.62 8.65 -2.79
N SER A 315 13.88 8.17 -1.56
CA SER A 315 15.19 8.30 -0.94
C SER A 315 16.27 7.51 -1.67
N LEU A 316 15.98 6.26 -2.03
CA LEU A 316 16.91 5.42 -2.81
C LEU A 316 17.23 6.06 -4.16
N ALA A 317 16.21 6.48 -4.91
CA ALA A 317 16.40 7.15 -6.21
C ALA A 317 17.22 8.45 -6.07
N TYR A 318 16.99 9.23 -5.00
CA TYR A 318 17.74 10.46 -4.72
C TYR A 318 19.22 10.18 -4.49
N PHE A 319 19.56 9.29 -3.57
CA PHE A 319 20.95 8.98 -3.21
C PHE A 319 21.70 8.31 -4.36
N ILE A 320 21.09 7.35 -5.02
CA ILE A 320 21.70 6.60 -6.11
C ILE A 320 21.93 7.50 -7.34
N SER A 321 20.97 8.41 -7.63
CA SER A 321 21.17 9.39 -8.70
C SER A 321 22.35 10.32 -8.44
N HIS A 322 22.49 10.84 -7.21
CA HIS A 322 23.65 11.63 -6.82
C HIS A 322 24.95 10.86 -7.01
N TYR A 323 25.01 9.61 -6.57
CA TYR A 323 26.18 8.76 -6.72
C TYR A 323 26.58 8.59 -8.19
N ILE A 324 25.64 8.21 -9.04
CA ILE A 324 25.90 7.98 -10.46
C ILE A 324 26.36 9.27 -11.17
N LEU A 325 25.80 10.43 -10.79
CA LEU A 325 26.18 11.73 -11.33
C LEU A 325 27.58 12.19 -10.91
N LEU A 326 28.04 11.77 -9.72
CA LEU A 326 29.39 12.10 -9.21
C LEU A 326 30.51 11.29 -9.91
N VAL A 327 30.19 10.15 -10.52
CA VAL A 327 31.20 9.32 -11.20
C VAL A 327 31.76 10.05 -12.41
N ARG A 328 33.03 10.42 -12.35
CA ARG A 328 33.74 11.22 -13.39
C ARG A 328 33.90 10.47 -14.72
N ARG A 329 34.18 9.15 -14.65
CA ARG A 329 34.34 8.29 -15.82
C ARG A 329 32.98 7.89 -16.39
N LYS A 330 32.59 8.47 -17.54
CA LYS A 330 31.25 8.26 -18.15
C LYS A 330 30.90 6.80 -18.41
N TRP A 331 31.87 5.99 -18.86
CA TRP A 331 31.64 4.57 -19.12
C TRP A 331 31.34 3.78 -17.80
N LEU A 332 32.04 4.15 -16.70
CA LEU A 332 31.82 3.52 -15.41
C LEU A 332 30.42 3.88 -14.85
N ALA A 333 30.01 5.15 -15.02
CA ALA A 333 28.66 5.58 -14.62
C ALA A 333 27.56 4.85 -15.42
N GLU A 334 27.79 4.58 -16.71
CA GLU A 334 26.88 3.77 -17.53
C GLU A 334 26.81 2.31 -17.04
N ILE A 335 27.96 1.69 -16.74
CA ILE A 335 28.00 0.32 -16.18
C ILE A 335 27.29 0.25 -14.85
N LEU A 336 27.48 1.24 -13.96
CA LEU A 336 26.79 1.31 -12.68
C LEU A 336 25.27 1.45 -12.86
N LEU A 337 24.83 2.29 -13.80
CA LEU A 337 23.40 2.47 -14.08
C LEU A 337 22.76 1.17 -14.58
N TRP A 338 23.38 0.52 -15.56
CA TRP A 338 22.87 -0.73 -16.11
C TRP A 338 23.03 -1.90 -15.13
N GLY A 339 24.10 -1.94 -14.35
CA GLY A 339 24.31 -2.91 -13.29
C GLY A 339 23.25 -2.80 -12.20
N PHE A 340 22.86 -1.58 -11.84
CA PHE A 340 21.76 -1.33 -10.92
C PHE A 340 20.43 -1.81 -11.50
N ALA A 341 20.05 -1.32 -12.68
CA ALA A 341 18.77 -1.66 -13.29
C ALA A 341 18.69 -3.15 -13.65
N GLY A 342 19.69 -3.70 -14.31
CA GLY A 342 19.74 -5.12 -14.68
C GLY A 342 19.78 -6.03 -13.47
N GLY A 343 20.53 -5.66 -12.44
CA GLY A 343 20.62 -6.44 -11.22
C GLY A 343 19.29 -6.53 -10.45
N ILE A 344 18.58 -5.40 -10.28
CA ILE A 344 17.25 -5.40 -9.66
C ILE A 344 16.29 -6.30 -10.45
N VAL A 345 16.19 -6.08 -11.75
CA VAL A 345 15.29 -6.82 -12.63
C VAL A 345 15.62 -8.31 -12.61
N THR A 346 16.91 -8.66 -12.69
CA THR A 346 17.34 -10.07 -12.63
C THR A 346 16.94 -10.74 -11.33
N ILE A 347 17.19 -10.10 -10.17
CA ILE A 347 16.79 -10.66 -8.87
C ILE A 347 15.27 -10.81 -8.80
N ALA A 348 14.50 -9.83 -9.26
CA ALA A 348 13.04 -9.88 -9.25
C ALA A 348 12.49 -11.05 -10.07
N TYR A 349 13.03 -11.27 -11.27
CA TYR A 349 12.63 -12.41 -12.12
C TYR A 349 13.08 -13.75 -11.53
N LEU A 350 14.33 -13.87 -11.05
CA LEU A 350 14.81 -15.11 -10.43
C LEU A 350 14.00 -15.47 -9.16
N ALA A 351 13.63 -14.45 -8.36
CA ALA A 351 12.79 -14.66 -7.19
C ALA A 351 11.37 -15.08 -7.57
N ARG A 352 10.82 -14.49 -8.63
CA ARG A 352 9.48 -14.82 -9.12
C ARG A 352 9.36 -16.29 -9.58
N TYR A 353 10.39 -16.82 -10.23
CA TYR A 353 10.41 -18.20 -10.73
C TYR A 353 10.98 -19.19 -9.73
N ASP A 354 11.00 -18.85 -8.42
CA ASP A 354 11.52 -19.69 -7.32
C ASP A 354 12.95 -20.20 -7.52
N MET A 355 13.75 -19.50 -8.36
CA MET A 355 15.16 -19.84 -8.58
C MET A 355 16.05 -19.43 -7.40
N ILE A 356 15.54 -18.65 -6.46
CA ILE A 356 16.24 -18.25 -5.24
C ILE A 356 15.57 -18.90 -4.03
N ASN A 357 16.05 -20.06 -3.60
CA ASN A 357 15.48 -20.86 -2.49
C ASN A 357 15.32 -20.12 -1.15
N LYS A 358 15.87 -18.89 -1.02
CA LYS A 358 15.79 -18.08 0.19
C LYS A 358 14.62 -17.10 0.20
N ILE A 359 13.95 -16.97 -0.93
CA ILE A 359 12.80 -16.07 -1.11
C ILE A 359 11.57 -16.97 -1.29
N ASP A 360 10.70 -16.97 -0.30
CA ASP A 360 9.46 -17.74 -0.31
C ASP A 360 8.29 -16.76 -0.36
N TYR A 361 7.51 -16.84 -1.43
CA TYR A 361 6.30 -16.05 -1.66
C TYR A 361 5.00 -16.83 -1.38
N SER A 362 5.08 -18.08 -0.92
CA SER A 362 3.91 -18.95 -0.74
C SER A 362 2.82 -18.32 0.11
N LYS A 363 3.19 -17.58 1.16
CA LYS A 363 2.26 -16.86 2.04
C LYS A 363 1.62 -15.61 1.43
N MET A 364 2.07 -15.19 0.26
CA MET A 364 1.44 -14.09 -0.48
C MET A 364 0.26 -14.57 -1.34
N PHE A 365 0.15 -15.88 -1.54
CA PHE A 365 -0.92 -16.52 -2.28
C PHE A 365 -1.89 -17.21 -1.33
N PHE A 366 -3.11 -17.41 -1.78
CA PHE A 366 -4.09 -18.24 -1.08
C PHE A 366 -4.02 -19.68 -1.62
N SER A 367 -4.40 -20.64 -0.79
CA SER A 367 -4.50 -22.04 -1.21
C SER A 367 -5.74 -22.24 -2.08
N ASN A 368 -5.56 -22.83 -3.26
CA ASN A 368 -6.66 -23.18 -4.13
C ASN A 368 -7.51 -24.30 -3.52
N VAL A 369 -8.81 -24.12 -3.52
CA VAL A 369 -9.78 -25.09 -3.04
C VAL A 369 -10.41 -25.82 -4.23
N SER A 370 -9.92 -27.01 -4.53
CA SER A 370 -10.34 -27.79 -5.72
C SER A 370 -11.84 -28.15 -5.75
N SER A 371 -12.50 -28.13 -4.59
CA SER A 371 -13.94 -28.44 -4.44
C SER A 371 -14.80 -27.19 -4.25
N ALA A 372 -14.27 -26.00 -4.47
CA ALA A 372 -15.02 -24.76 -4.30
C ALA A 372 -16.18 -24.69 -5.34
N PRO A 373 -17.38 -24.27 -4.94
CA PRO A 373 -18.44 -23.97 -5.89
C PRO A 373 -18.00 -22.81 -6.79
N SER A 374 -18.66 -22.61 -7.91
CA SER A 374 -18.43 -21.47 -8.80
C SER A 374 -19.68 -20.62 -8.94
N ASN A 375 -19.50 -19.31 -9.08
CA ASN A 375 -20.55 -18.32 -9.31
C ASN A 375 -21.67 -18.31 -8.24
N LYS A 376 -21.33 -18.60 -6.98
CA LYS A 376 -22.27 -18.57 -5.86
C LYS A 376 -21.99 -17.41 -4.92
N ARG A 377 -23.03 -17.05 -4.17
CA ARG A 377 -22.92 -16.13 -3.04
C ARG A 377 -22.69 -16.97 -1.79
N ILE A 378 -21.50 -16.87 -1.22
CA ILE A 378 -21.05 -17.74 -0.14
C ILE A 378 -20.66 -16.95 1.11
N LEU A 379 -20.80 -17.60 2.24
CA LEU A 379 -20.25 -17.16 3.54
C LEU A 379 -19.18 -18.18 3.95
N VAL A 380 -17.99 -17.70 4.23
CA VAL A 380 -16.87 -18.55 4.70
C VAL A 380 -16.56 -18.14 6.14
N LEU A 381 -16.74 -19.04 7.07
CA LEU A 381 -16.48 -18.85 8.52
C LEU A 381 -15.07 -19.35 8.85
N ASP A 382 -14.09 -18.89 8.07
CA ASP A 382 -12.68 -19.22 8.22
C ASP A 382 -11.83 -18.21 7.39
N ASN A 383 -10.51 -18.27 7.56
CA ASN A 383 -9.54 -17.46 6.77
C ASN A 383 -9.15 -18.10 5.43
N GLN A 384 -9.99 -18.98 4.87
CA GLN A 384 -9.76 -19.66 3.59
C GLN A 384 -10.24 -18.83 2.40
N TRP A 385 -9.44 -17.89 1.96
CA TRP A 385 -9.78 -16.95 0.88
C TRP A 385 -9.94 -17.59 -0.50
N GLY A 386 -9.38 -18.77 -0.75
CA GLY A 386 -9.49 -19.47 -2.04
C GLY A 386 -10.92 -19.75 -2.48
N TYR A 387 -11.87 -19.84 -1.57
CA TYR A 387 -13.29 -19.96 -1.92
C TYR A 387 -13.84 -18.74 -2.67
N PHE A 388 -13.27 -17.55 -2.47
CA PHE A 388 -13.74 -16.30 -3.10
C PHE A 388 -13.16 -16.07 -4.50
N GLU A 389 -12.23 -16.90 -4.98
CA GLU A 389 -11.65 -16.74 -6.32
C GLU A 389 -12.73 -16.67 -7.41
N ASN A 390 -13.71 -17.60 -7.36
CA ASN A 390 -14.80 -17.70 -8.32
C ASN A 390 -16.19 -17.46 -7.70
N ASN A 391 -16.26 -16.93 -6.49
CA ASN A 391 -17.50 -16.70 -5.76
C ASN A 391 -17.55 -15.28 -5.19
N LYS A 392 -18.77 -14.84 -4.81
CA LYS A 392 -19.01 -13.55 -4.20
C LYS A 392 -19.31 -13.70 -2.71
N LEU A 393 -18.91 -12.71 -1.94
CA LEU A 393 -19.24 -12.64 -0.51
C LEU A 393 -20.74 -12.42 -0.35
N ALA A 394 -21.42 -13.34 0.34
CA ALA A 394 -22.75 -13.11 0.89
C ALA A 394 -22.61 -12.57 2.33
N THR A 395 -23.60 -11.82 2.77
CA THR A 395 -23.57 -11.10 4.05
C THR A 395 -22.44 -10.07 4.10
N GLY A 396 -22.10 -9.54 5.27
CA GLY A 396 -21.03 -8.57 5.47
C GLY A 396 -19.88 -9.10 6.30
N PHE A 397 -19.86 -10.40 6.62
CA PHE A 397 -18.81 -11.01 7.43
C PHE A 397 -17.57 -11.29 6.54
N TYR A 398 -16.87 -10.21 6.19
CA TYR A 398 -15.75 -10.23 5.28
C TYR A 398 -14.48 -10.79 5.91
N ASP A 399 -14.14 -10.35 7.11
CA ASP A 399 -12.94 -10.76 7.84
C ASP A 399 -13.31 -11.66 8.99
N TRP A 400 -12.88 -12.93 8.92
CA TRP A 400 -13.20 -13.89 9.96
C TRP A 400 -12.63 -13.49 11.32
N SER A 401 -11.44 -12.92 11.36
CA SER A 401 -10.82 -12.48 12.62
C SER A 401 -11.64 -11.42 13.37
N VAL A 402 -12.37 -10.59 12.63
CA VAL A 402 -13.29 -9.58 13.18
C VAL A 402 -14.66 -10.16 13.47
N SER A 403 -15.09 -11.13 12.64
CA SER A 403 -16.45 -11.68 12.67
C SER A 403 -16.60 -12.85 13.63
N GLU A 404 -15.53 -13.57 13.94
CA GLU A 404 -15.51 -14.77 14.78
C GLU A 404 -16.22 -14.57 16.14
N PRO A 405 -16.00 -13.47 16.88
CA PRO A 405 -16.67 -13.25 18.17
C PRO A 405 -18.19 -13.23 18.05
N TYR A 406 -18.75 -12.66 16.96
CA TYR A 406 -20.20 -12.63 16.77
C TYR A 406 -20.82 -14.02 16.65
N PHE A 407 -20.11 -14.95 15.99
CA PHE A 407 -20.59 -16.33 15.80
C PHE A 407 -20.29 -17.25 16.98
N ARG A 408 -19.25 -16.99 17.76
CA ARG A 408 -18.93 -17.77 18.96
C ARG A 408 -19.81 -17.38 20.17
N ASP A 409 -20.02 -16.08 20.33
CA ASP A 409 -20.72 -15.53 21.51
C ASP A 409 -22.20 -15.23 21.19
N VAL A 410 -22.93 -16.24 20.67
CA VAL A 410 -24.36 -16.13 20.33
C VAL A 410 -25.28 -16.05 21.55
N ASP A 411 -24.75 -16.09 22.76
CA ASP A 411 -25.50 -15.83 23.98
C ASP A 411 -25.82 -14.34 24.17
N TYR A 412 -25.01 -13.45 23.58
CA TYR A 412 -25.31 -12.03 23.51
C TYR A 412 -26.38 -11.74 22.45
N PHE A 413 -27.49 -11.18 22.89
CA PHE A 413 -28.63 -10.87 22.02
C PHE A 413 -28.26 -9.96 20.85
N GLN A 414 -27.35 -9.00 21.04
CA GLN A 414 -26.90 -8.11 20.01
C GLN A 414 -26.24 -8.87 18.85
N ASN A 415 -25.46 -9.91 19.13
CA ASN A 415 -24.79 -10.72 18.08
C ASN A 415 -25.86 -11.51 17.28
N VAL A 416 -26.87 -12.04 17.95
CA VAL A 416 -27.99 -12.76 17.30
C VAL A 416 -28.73 -11.81 16.33
N VAL A 417 -29.05 -10.60 16.79
CA VAL A 417 -29.74 -9.59 15.96
C VAL A 417 -28.90 -9.18 14.77
N LEU A 418 -27.58 -9.00 14.98
CA LEU A 418 -26.64 -8.63 13.90
C LEU A 418 -26.58 -9.74 12.84
N ILE A 419 -26.44 -11.00 13.25
CA ILE A 419 -26.41 -12.14 12.34
C ILE A 419 -27.75 -12.27 11.61
N ASP A 420 -28.88 -12.21 12.31
CA ASP A 420 -30.22 -12.34 11.70
C ASP A 420 -30.48 -11.23 10.68
N LYS A 421 -30.10 -9.98 10.99
CA LYS A 421 -30.19 -8.84 10.06
C LYS A 421 -29.32 -9.08 8.82
N ALA A 422 -28.05 -9.49 8.99
CA ALA A 422 -27.15 -9.73 7.88
C ALA A 422 -27.64 -10.84 6.95
N PHE A 423 -28.17 -11.94 7.50
CA PHE A 423 -28.73 -13.03 6.71
C PHE A 423 -30.09 -12.65 6.06
N SER A 424 -30.87 -11.78 6.68
CA SER A 424 -32.13 -11.31 6.10
C SER A 424 -31.90 -10.38 4.93
N GLN A 425 -30.84 -9.57 4.94
CA GLN A 425 -30.49 -8.67 3.86
C GLN A 425 -29.83 -9.39 2.68
N ASP A 426 -29.01 -10.39 2.98
CA ASP A 426 -28.18 -11.06 1.99
C ASP A 426 -27.95 -12.54 2.35
N LEU A 427 -28.87 -13.40 1.90
CA LEU A 427 -28.89 -14.81 2.26
C LEU A 427 -27.83 -15.59 1.47
N PRO A 428 -26.84 -16.24 2.14
CA PRO A 428 -25.87 -17.08 1.46
C PRO A 428 -26.50 -18.30 0.78
N GLU A 429 -26.08 -18.60 -0.44
CA GLU A 429 -26.45 -19.86 -1.11
C GLU A 429 -25.73 -21.06 -0.48
N MET A 430 -24.51 -20.81 0.06
CA MET A 430 -23.70 -21.80 0.74
C MET A 430 -22.92 -21.16 1.90
N ILE A 431 -22.89 -21.86 3.03
CA ILE A 431 -22.09 -21.49 4.21
C ILE A 431 -21.01 -22.55 4.39
N ILE A 432 -19.77 -22.14 4.50
CA ILE A 432 -18.62 -23.00 4.76
C ILE A 432 -18.21 -22.80 6.22
N ASP A 433 -18.42 -23.82 7.04
CA ASP A 433 -18.29 -23.76 8.51
C ASP A 433 -17.38 -24.89 9.03
N PRO A 434 -16.05 -24.78 8.83
CA PRO A 434 -15.11 -25.80 9.33
C PRO A 434 -15.04 -25.81 10.87
N HIS A 435 -15.36 -24.69 11.53
CA HIS A 435 -15.32 -24.54 12.97
C HIS A 435 -16.61 -24.97 13.69
N GLN A 436 -17.64 -25.37 12.94
CA GLN A 436 -18.95 -25.80 13.43
C GLN A 436 -19.62 -24.79 14.38
N VAL A 437 -19.54 -23.50 14.06
CA VAL A 437 -20.17 -22.42 14.83
C VAL A 437 -21.67 -22.25 14.50
N MET A 438 -22.07 -22.58 13.26
CA MET A 438 -23.45 -22.45 12.79
C MET A 438 -24.49 -23.25 13.59
N PRO A 439 -24.21 -24.46 14.14
CA PRO A 439 -25.17 -25.16 14.95
C PRO A 439 -25.68 -24.35 16.16
N ASN A 440 -24.82 -23.52 16.77
CA ASN A 440 -25.22 -22.66 17.89
C ASN A 440 -26.07 -21.47 17.40
N VAL A 441 -25.72 -20.90 16.26
CA VAL A 441 -26.52 -19.85 15.60
C VAL A 441 -27.92 -20.37 15.25
N PHE A 442 -28.01 -21.55 14.66
CA PHE A 442 -29.31 -22.18 14.31
C PHE A 442 -30.21 -22.49 15.51
N LYS A 443 -29.63 -22.80 16.69
CA LYS A 443 -30.42 -22.95 17.91
C LYS A 443 -31.07 -21.63 18.35
N ARG A 444 -30.37 -20.50 18.12
CA ARG A 444 -30.87 -19.16 18.48
C ARG A 444 -31.80 -18.57 17.41
N ILE A 445 -31.60 -18.94 16.14
CA ILE A 445 -32.38 -18.46 14.99
C ILE A 445 -32.99 -19.67 14.24
N PRO A 446 -34.10 -20.30 14.77
CA PRO A 446 -34.66 -21.49 14.16
C PRO A 446 -35.20 -21.28 12.74
N GLY A 447 -35.67 -20.06 12.43
CA GLY A 447 -36.13 -19.69 11.09
C GLY A 447 -35.02 -19.79 10.04
N LEU A 448 -33.77 -19.55 10.44
CA LEU A 448 -32.61 -19.70 9.58
C LEU A 448 -32.24 -21.18 9.40
N ALA A 449 -32.32 -21.99 10.47
CA ALA A 449 -32.02 -23.41 10.41
C ALA A 449 -32.87 -24.16 9.38
N ASN A 450 -34.16 -23.79 9.24
CA ASN A 450 -35.08 -24.43 8.31
C ASN A 450 -34.75 -24.21 6.84
N ARG A 451 -33.98 -23.14 6.54
CA ARG A 451 -33.59 -22.77 5.15
C ARG A 451 -32.37 -23.52 4.62
N TYR A 452 -31.61 -24.17 5.51
CA TYR A 452 -30.37 -24.83 5.11
C TYR A 452 -30.43 -26.35 5.31
N SER A 453 -29.72 -27.09 4.45
CA SER A 453 -29.40 -28.50 4.61
C SER A 453 -27.90 -28.66 4.87
N LYS A 454 -27.55 -29.46 5.87
CA LYS A 454 -26.16 -29.73 6.22
C LYS A 454 -25.57 -30.77 5.29
N GLN A 455 -24.37 -30.49 4.76
CA GLN A 455 -23.53 -31.41 3.98
C GLN A 455 -22.12 -31.33 4.57
N GLU A 456 -21.75 -32.30 5.41
CA GLU A 456 -20.47 -32.35 6.12
C GLU A 456 -20.15 -31.06 6.91
N THR A 457 -19.20 -30.24 6.42
CA THR A 457 -18.79 -28.94 6.99
C THR A 457 -19.46 -27.76 6.30
N THR A 458 -20.38 -28.00 5.36
CA THR A 458 -21.06 -26.97 4.60
C THR A 458 -22.56 -26.99 4.81
N TYR A 459 -23.19 -25.85 4.65
CA TYR A 459 -24.65 -25.71 4.65
C TYR A 459 -25.08 -25.11 3.33
N VAL A 460 -26.00 -25.79 2.64
CA VAL A 460 -26.52 -25.37 1.34
C VAL A 460 -27.98 -24.97 1.52
N ILE A 461 -28.37 -23.86 0.87
CA ILE A 461 -29.75 -23.36 0.90
C ILE A 461 -30.67 -24.40 0.23
N LYS A 462 -31.79 -24.69 0.88
CA LYS A 462 -32.83 -25.57 0.30
C LYS A 462 -33.49 -24.84 -0.86
N PRO A 463 -33.84 -25.55 -1.95
CA PRO A 463 -34.66 -24.96 -2.98
C PRO A 463 -36.00 -24.45 -2.40
N ALA A 464 -36.43 -23.28 -2.84
CA ALA A 464 -37.73 -22.76 -2.45
C ALA A 464 -38.81 -23.72 -2.99
N ASN A 465 -39.57 -24.31 -2.05
CA ASN A 465 -40.76 -25.10 -2.41
C ASN A 465 -41.85 -24.20 -2.97
#